data_1ce2b8af3509610c81345af1f0b91004
#
_entry.id   1ce2b8af3509610c81345af1f0b91004
#
_cell.length_a   1.000
_cell.length_b   1.000
_cell.length_c   1.000
_cell.angle_alpha   90.00
_cell.angle_beta   90.00
_cell.angle_gamma   90.00
#
_symmetry.space_group_name_H-M   'P 1'
#
loop_
_entity.id
_entity.type
_entity.pdbx_description
1 polymer ?
#
loop_
_entity_poly.entity_id
_entity_poly.type
_entity_poly.pdbx_seq_one_letter_code
_entity_poly.pdbx_strand_id
1 'polypeptide(L)'
;MIIRPIYDLLLLPDVSFFFDKESFLKGENPKKGDEVLFLLEKEDVDPEEYTSDDFYPIGLVGTFEKIVDDNVHIIIRKRVDVSDIKVNGEQFSAEYCESQEIDDFSEEDEKELFKEVQIRLVSFMKKYQWDMRLVRFLMHLDTLSNLVCALSPYVSSGWEEKYGIIASPSRKERFNKIKDIIYEYIAMYEVSDLAEHSQNEEQQNAYKEMALKKKIEFLQKQLDDMHPENVSDERMFEKKINESGMNEEAKREAERMLR
;
A
#
# COMPACT_ATOMS: atom_id res chain seq x y z
N MET A 1 8.38 34.48 1.25
CA MET A 1 8.19 33.15 0.66
C MET A 1 8.44 32.13 1.75
N ILE A 2 7.54 31.22 1.94
CA ILE A 2 7.68 30.10 2.88
C ILE A 2 8.43 28.96 2.18
N ILE A 3 9.37 28.31 2.85
CA ILE A 3 10.07 27.12 2.32
C ILE A 3 9.79 25.97 3.27
N ARG A 4 9.37 24.83 2.72
CA ARG A 4 9.07 23.61 3.50
C ARG A 4 9.72 22.37 2.87
N PRO A 5 10.50 21.65 3.64
CA PRO A 5 10.95 20.31 3.25
C PRO A 5 9.76 19.34 3.25
N ILE A 6 9.75 18.41 2.32
CA ILE A 6 8.78 17.31 2.26
C ILE A 6 9.47 16.02 1.85
N TYR A 7 9.06 14.94 2.48
CA TYR A 7 9.54 13.59 2.24
C TYR A 7 8.38 12.64 1.94
N ASP A 8 8.59 11.70 1.05
CA ASP A 8 7.67 10.59 0.68
C ASP A 8 6.23 11.01 0.30
N LEU A 9 6.06 12.20 -0.23
CA LEU A 9 4.76 12.73 -0.63
C LEU A 9 4.73 13.06 -2.12
N LEU A 10 3.91 12.33 -2.88
CA LEU A 10 3.72 12.57 -4.31
C LEU A 10 2.77 13.74 -4.53
N LEU A 11 3.30 14.90 -4.81
CA LEU A 11 2.56 16.10 -5.16
C LEU A 11 2.78 16.45 -6.65
N LEU A 12 1.72 16.85 -7.32
CA LEU A 12 1.75 17.23 -8.72
C LEU A 12 1.20 18.64 -8.91
N PRO A 13 1.56 19.33 -10.00
CA PRO A 13 0.94 20.59 -10.37
C PRO A 13 -0.60 20.51 -10.46
N ASP A 14 -1.26 21.61 -10.18
CA ASP A 14 -2.72 21.80 -10.19
C ASP A 14 -3.50 20.98 -9.16
N VAL A 15 -2.82 20.50 -8.12
CA VAL A 15 -3.44 19.75 -7.03
C VAL A 15 -3.61 20.62 -5.80
N SER A 16 -4.77 20.49 -5.16
CA SER A 16 -5.04 21.03 -3.83
C SER A 16 -4.62 20.04 -2.76
N PHE A 17 -3.80 20.47 -1.82
CA PHE A 17 -3.34 19.64 -0.73
C PHE A 17 -3.54 20.32 0.63
N PHE A 18 -3.76 19.52 1.67
CA PHE A 18 -3.98 19.99 3.03
C PHE A 18 -2.85 19.49 3.93
N PHE A 19 -2.16 20.43 4.56
CA PHE A 19 -1.10 20.15 5.52
C PHE A 19 -1.59 20.47 6.93
N ASP A 20 -1.10 19.74 7.92
CA ASP A 20 -1.35 20.07 9.32
C ASP A 20 -0.84 21.50 9.64
N LYS A 21 -1.65 22.28 10.32
CA LYS A 21 -1.39 23.70 10.56
C LYS A 21 -0.17 23.94 11.42
N GLU A 22 0.00 23.19 12.51
CA GLU A 22 1.07 23.44 13.47
C GLU A 22 2.43 23.11 12.86
N SER A 23 2.53 21.94 12.24
CA SER A 23 3.76 21.47 11.60
C SER A 23 4.13 22.30 10.36
N PHE A 24 3.13 22.77 9.62
CA PHE A 24 3.35 23.53 8.41
C PHE A 24 3.73 24.99 8.67
N LEU A 25 2.97 25.70 9.50
CA LEU A 25 3.18 27.13 9.69
C LEU A 25 4.39 27.46 10.55
N LYS A 26 4.69 26.66 11.55
CA LYS A 26 5.83 26.90 12.48
C LYS A 26 5.89 28.35 12.99
N GLY A 27 4.73 28.96 13.26
CA GLY A 27 4.61 30.34 13.72
C GLY A 27 4.57 31.40 12.62
N GLU A 28 4.69 31.05 11.36
CA GLU A 28 4.50 31.95 10.24
C GLU A 28 3.00 32.26 10.00
N ASN A 29 2.72 33.41 9.38
CA ASN A 29 1.34 33.88 9.14
C ASN A 29 1.16 34.31 7.68
N PRO A 30 1.09 33.34 6.74
CA PRO A 30 0.95 33.63 5.32
C PRO A 30 -0.40 34.29 5.00
N LYS A 31 -0.39 35.06 3.95
CA LYS A 31 -1.60 35.66 3.34
C LYS A 31 -1.99 34.84 2.12
N LYS A 32 -3.27 34.88 1.80
CA LYS A 32 -3.76 34.29 0.55
C LYS A 32 -2.96 34.79 -0.65
N GLY A 33 -2.44 33.88 -1.45
CA GLY A 33 -1.62 34.18 -2.61
C GLY A 33 -0.10 34.11 -2.34
N ASP A 34 0.33 34.00 -1.08
CA ASP A 34 1.75 33.84 -0.77
C ASP A 34 2.29 32.53 -1.36
N GLU A 35 3.48 32.61 -1.92
CA GLU A 35 4.16 31.45 -2.48
C GLU A 35 4.82 30.59 -1.40
N VAL A 36 4.72 29.30 -1.61
CA VAL A 36 5.37 28.27 -0.80
C VAL A 36 6.25 27.41 -1.70
N LEU A 37 7.54 27.36 -1.39
CA LEU A 37 8.48 26.46 -2.05
C LEU A 37 8.61 25.17 -1.24
N PHE A 38 8.37 24.04 -1.88
CA PHE A 38 8.60 22.72 -1.34
C PHE A 38 9.94 22.18 -1.83
N LEU A 39 10.85 21.90 -0.89
CA LEU A 39 12.10 21.22 -1.13
C LEU A 39 11.86 19.71 -0.94
N LEU A 40 12.20 18.93 -1.92
CA LEU A 40 12.03 17.48 -1.89
C LEU A 40 13.28 16.84 -1.27
N GLU A 41 13.13 16.21 -0.12
CA GLU A 41 14.22 15.52 0.59
C GLU A 41 14.63 14.25 -0.15
N LYS A 42 15.89 13.86 -0.09
CA LYS A 42 16.38 12.59 -0.65
C LYS A 42 16.12 11.42 0.29
N GLU A 43 16.24 11.66 1.57
CA GLU A 43 16.07 10.69 2.65
C GLU A 43 15.31 11.36 3.80
N ASP A 44 14.76 10.58 4.72
CA ASP A 44 14.11 11.07 5.94
C ASP A 44 15.20 11.50 6.93
N VAL A 45 15.48 12.80 6.98
CA VAL A 45 16.55 13.39 7.81
C VAL A 45 15.93 14.16 8.97
N ASP A 46 16.56 14.10 10.14
CA ASP A 46 16.15 14.93 11.27
C ASP A 46 16.27 16.42 10.91
N PRO A 47 15.23 17.24 11.16
CA PRO A 47 15.27 18.68 10.85
C PRO A 47 16.46 19.45 11.44
N GLU A 48 17.07 18.97 12.52
CA GLU A 48 18.26 19.59 13.12
C GLU A 48 19.55 19.29 12.34
N GLU A 49 19.55 18.27 11.50
CA GLU A 49 20.73 17.77 10.75
C GLU A 49 20.73 18.14 9.27
N TYR A 50 19.73 18.85 8.77
CA TYR A 50 19.65 19.22 7.35
C TYR A 50 20.90 19.93 6.84
N THR A 51 21.32 19.49 5.64
CA THR A 51 22.33 20.14 4.81
C THR A 51 21.76 20.48 3.43
N SER A 52 22.46 21.27 2.63
CA SER A 52 22.03 21.57 1.25
C SER A 52 21.97 20.33 0.35
N ASP A 53 22.76 19.31 0.68
CA ASP A 53 22.90 18.10 -0.15
C ASP A 53 21.75 17.10 0.06
N ASP A 54 20.92 17.29 1.08
CA ASP A 54 19.81 16.41 1.41
C ASP A 54 18.58 16.63 0.53
N PHE A 55 18.62 17.63 -0.34
CA PHE A 55 17.50 17.99 -1.21
C PHE A 55 17.76 17.66 -2.67
N TYR A 56 16.70 17.30 -3.36
CA TYR A 56 16.72 17.13 -4.81
C TYR A 56 16.73 18.48 -5.53
N PRO A 57 17.26 18.53 -6.77
CA PRO A 57 17.30 19.77 -7.54
C PRO A 57 15.95 20.21 -8.11
N ILE A 58 14.95 19.32 -8.15
CA ILE A 58 13.58 19.68 -8.53
C ILE A 58 12.75 19.85 -7.27
N GLY A 59 12.04 20.97 -7.20
CA GLY A 59 11.08 21.28 -6.16
C GLY A 59 9.70 21.63 -6.73
N LEU A 60 8.81 22.05 -5.86
CA LEU A 60 7.45 22.45 -6.22
C LEU A 60 7.15 23.83 -5.63
N VAL A 61 6.47 24.66 -6.40
CA VAL A 61 5.92 25.91 -5.88
C VAL A 61 4.41 25.78 -5.79
N GLY A 62 3.89 26.06 -4.61
CA GLY A 62 2.47 26.18 -4.34
C GLY A 62 2.06 27.58 -3.91
N THR A 63 0.76 27.79 -3.84
CA THR A 63 0.14 29.04 -3.39
C THR A 63 -0.71 28.76 -2.16
N PHE A 64 -0.47 29.50 -1.09
CA PHE A 64 -1.31 29.46 0.10
C PHE A 64 -2.71 30.02 -0.22
N GLU A 65 -3.76 29.28 0.08
CA GLU A 65 -5.14 29.70 -0.17
C GLU A 65 -5.85 30.13 1.12
N LYS A 66 -5.87 29.28 2.13
CA LYS A 66 -6.57 29.53 3.40
C LYS A 66 -6.23 28.49 4.46
N ILE A 67 -6.63 28.78 5.67
CA ILE A 67 -6.67 27.79 6.76
C ILE A 67 -8.12 27.32 6.89
N VAL A 68 -8.33 26.02 6.98
CA VAL A 68 -9.64 25.40 7.20
C VAL A 68 -9.49 24.47 8.41
N ASP A 69 -10.14 24.81 9.50
CA ASP A 69 -9.97 24.15 10.79
C ASP A 69 -8.49 24.13 11.20
N ASP A 70 -7.90 22.96 11.39
CA ASP A 70 -6.49 22.80 11.74
C ASP A 70 -5.62 22.44 10.52
N ASN A 71 -6.08 22.71 9.29
CA ASN A 71 -5.35 22.40 8.08
C ASN A 71 -5.06 23.64 7.24
N VAL A 72 -3.88 23.67 6.66
CA VAL A 72 -3.44 24.68 5.69
C VAL A 72 -3.71 24.16 4.30
N HIS A 73 -4.50 24.89 3.54
CA HIS A 73 -4.83 24.58 2.15
C HIS A 73 -3.85 25.25 1.19
N ILE A 74 -3.11 24.44 0.44
CA ILE A 74 -2.12 24.84 -0.57
C ILE A 74 -2.55 24.30 -1.92
N ILE A 75 -2.43 25.10 -2.96
CA ILE A 75 -2.55 24.62 -4.34
C ILE A 75 -1.15 24.57 -4.93
N ILE A 76 -0.71 23.39 -5.32
CA ILE A 76 0.56 23.20 -6.04
C ILE A 76 0.40 23.78 -7.45
N ARG A 77 1.30 24.64 -7.87
CA ARG A 77 1.18 25.36 -9.16
C ARG A 77 2.12 24.83 -10.22
N LYS A 78 3.39 24.65 -9.87
CA LYS A 78 4.41 24.29 -10.85
C LYS A 78 5.60 23.58 -10.24
N ARG A 79 6.32 22.93 -11.12
CA ARG A 79 7.66 22.38 -10.85
C ARG A 79 8.70 23.48 -11.06
N VAL A 80 9.75 23.42 -10.27
CA VAL A 80 10.84 24.40 -10.31
C VAL A 80 12.19 23.70 -10.18
N ASP A 81 13.20 24.25 -10.85
CA ASP A 81 14.60 23.90 -10.63
C ASP A 81 15.10 24.74 -9.45
N VAL A 82 15.54 24.08 -8.40
CA VAL A 82 16.00 24.73 -7.18
C VAL A 82 17.52 24.79 -7.14
N SER A 83 18.05 25.94 -6.74
CA SER A 83 19.49 26.19 -6.61
C SER A 83 19.79 26.97 -5.35
N ASP A 84 21.09 27.07 -4.99
CA ASP A 84 21.58 27.86 -3.86
C ASP A 84 20.83 27.61 -2.54
N ILE A 85 20.51 26.33 -2.28
CA ILE A 85 19.88 25.92 -1.02
C ILE A 85 20.85 26.19 0.13
N LYS A 86 20.42 26.98 1.09
CA LYS A 86 21.14 27.24 2.35
C LYS A 86 20.26 26.88 3.51
N VAL A 87 20.80 26.07 4.39
CA VAL A 87 20.13 25.61 5.61
C VAL A 87 20.79 26.27 6.80
N ASN A 88 19.98 26.84 7.69
CA ASN A 88 20.46 27.46 8.92
C ASN A 88 19.50 27.08 10.06
N GLY A 89 19.71 25.90 10.63
CA GLY A 89 18.73 25.25 11.50
C GLY A 89 17.42 24.97 10.75
N GLU A 90 16.30 25.42 11.29
CA GLU A 90 14.98 25.28 10.64
C GLU A 90 14.67 26.34 9.59
N GLN A 91 15.61 27.25 9.31
CA GLN A 91 15.43 28.31 8.31
C GLN A 91 16.07 27.90 6.99
N PHE A 92 15.29 27.98 5.95
CA PHE A 92 15.73 27.67 4.59
C PHE A 92 15.74 28.94 3.73
N SER A 93 16.75 29.05 2.88
CA SER A 93 16.74 29.97 1.76
C SER A 93 17.18 29.24 0.50
N ALA A 94 16.52 29.49 -0.62
CA ALA A 94 16.84 28.89 -1.88
C ALA A 94 16.42 29.83 -3.01
N GLU A 95 17.11 29.71 -4.15
CA GLU A 95 16.72 30.32 -5.41
C GLU A 95 16.07 29.24 -6.28
N TYR A 96 15.11 29.65 -7.11
CA TYR A 96 14.48 28.72 -8.05
C TYR A 96 14.15 29.40 -9.37
N CYS A 97 14.11 28.61 -10.42
CA CYS A 97 13.58 29.00 -11.72
C CYS A 97 12.54 27.97 -12.19
N GLU A 98 11.72 28.37 -13.15
CA GLU A 98 10.68 27.48 -13.69
C GLU A 98 11.33 26.31 -14.44
N SER A 99 10.95 25.09 -14.06
CA SER A 99 11.44 23.87 -14.65
C SER A 99 10.85 23.66 -16.04
N GLN A 100 11.61 23.04 -16.93
CA GLN A 100 11.11 22.74 -18.27
C GLN A 100 9.94 21.77 -18.19
N GLU A 101 8.84 22.12 -18.83
CA GLU A 101 7.65 21.29 -18.96
C GLU A 101 7.42 20.96 -20.43
N ILE A 102 7.17 19.68 -20.71
CA ILE A 102 6.83 19.22 -22.07
C ILE A 102 5.33 18.91 -22.07
N ASP A 103 4.58 19.74 -22.79
CA ASP A 103 3.14 19.56 -22.99
C ASP A 103 2.88 18.59 -24.15
N ASP A 104 3.10 17.31 -23.85
CA ASP A 104 2.96 16.17 -24.79
C ASP A 104 1.71 15.31 -24.52
N PHE A 105 0.78 15.82 -23.73
CA PHE A 105 -0.42 15.11 -23.33
C PHE A 105 -1.65 16.00 -23.42
N SER A 106 -2.56 15.68 -24.34
CA SER A 106 -3.76 16.50 -24.53
C SER A 106 -4.74 16.37 -23.36
N GLU A 107 -5.58 17.37 -23.14
CA GLU A 107 -6.63 17.32 -22.13
C GLU A 107 -7.64 16.17 -22.38
N GLU A 108 -7.83 15.79 -23.63
CA GLU A 108 -8.71 14.68 -24.02
C GLU A 108 -8.11 13.34 -23.61
N ASP A 109 -6.84 13.13 -23.91
CA ASP A 109 -6.09 11.92 -23.49
C ASP A 109 -6.03 11.80 -21.96
N GLU A 110 -5.83 12.92 -21.26
CA GLU A 110 -5.82 12.94 -19.79
C GLU A 110 -7.19 12.54 -19.21
N LYS A 111 -8.28 13.07 -19.75
CA LYS A 111 -9.63 12.72 -19.32
C LYS A 111 -9.97 11.25 -19.60
N GLU A 112 -9.47 10.73 -20.72
CA GLU A 112 -9.67 9.32 -21.08
C GLU A 112 -8.90 8.40 -20.12
N LEU A 113 -7.63 8.70 -19.90
CA LEU A 113 -6.79 7.98 -18.94
C LEU A 113 -7.32 8.06 -17.52
N PHE A 114 -7.79 9.24 -17.09
CA PHE A 114 -8.41 9.40 -15.78
C PHE A 114 -9.62 8.48 -15.59
N LYS A 115 -10.52 8.43 -16.58
CA LYS A 115 -11.69 7.56 -16.54
C LYS A 115 -11.30 6.08 -16.49
N GLU A 116 -10.32 5.67 -17.29
CA GLU A 116 -9.79 4.30 -17.30
C GLU A 116 -9.31 3.89 -15.91
N VAL A 117 -8.43 4.69 -15.31
CA VAL A 117 -7.84 4.44 -14.00
C VAL A 117 -8.91 4.48 -12.89
N GLN A 118 -9.81 5.47 -12.93
CA GLN A 118 -10.89 5.60 -11.95
C GLN A 118 -11.83 4.40 -11.96
N ILE A 119 -12.25 3.93 -13.14
CA ILE A 119 -13.11 2.76 -13.29
C ILE A 119 -12.43 1.51 -12.74
N ARG A 120 -11.16 1.30 -13.09
CA ARG A 120 -10.38 0.15 -12.62
C ARG A 120 -10.25 0.14 -11.10
N LEU A 121 -9.87 1.28 -10.53
CA LEU A 121 -9.68 1.46 -9.09
C LEU A 121 -11.01 1.28 -8.31
N VAL A 122 -12.08 1.92 -8.77
CA VAL A 122 -13.41 1.80 -8.13
C VAL A 122 -13.93 0.35 -8.20
N SER A 123 -13.69 -0.34 -9.31
CA SER A 123 -14.06 -1.75 -9.46
C SER A 123 -13.29 -2.64 -8.49
N PHE A 124 -11.99 -2.41 -8.37
CA PHE A 124 -11.12 -3.09 -7.41
C PHE A 124 -11.61 -2.87 -5.97
N MET A 125 -11.81 -1.62 -5.57
CA MET A 125 -12.24 -1.29 -4.21
C MET A 125 -13.60 -1.88 -3.85
N LYS A 126 -14.55 -1.91 -4.80
CA LYS A 126 -15.86 -2.56 -4.60
C LYS A 126 -15.73 -4.07 -4.46
N LYS A 127 -14.88 -4.71 -5.28
CA LYS A 127 -14.61 -6.16 -5.20
C LYS A 127 -14.12 -6.56 -3.82
N TYR A 128 -13.23 -5.76 -3.23
CA TYR A 128 -12.62 -6.01 -1.91
C TYR A 128 -13.33 -5.31 -0.75
N GLN A 129 -14.53 -4.80 -0.96
CA GLN A 129 -15.41 -4.22 0.06
C GLN A 129 -14.77 -3.09 0.88
N TRP A 130 -13.96 -2.25 0.23
CA TRP A 130 -13.38 -1.08 0.86
C TRP A 130 -14.44 -0.09 1.37
N ASP A 131 -14.07 0.80 2.30
CA ASP A 131 -14.99 1.79 2.85
C ASP A 131 -15.66 2.61 1.74
N MET A 132 -16.99 2.54 1.71
CA MET A 132 -17.80 3.25 0.72
C MET A 132 -17.64 4.78 0.75
N ARG A 133 -17.13 5.35 1.86
CA ARG A 133 -16.82 6.77 1.93
C ARG A 133 -15.61 7.10 1.07
N LEU A 134 -14.58 6.26 1.13
CA LEU A 134 -13.38 6.40 0.30
C LEU A 134 -13.72 6.20 -1.18
N VAL A 135 -14.52 5.19 -1.51
CA VAL A 135 -14.99 4.98 -2.89
C VAL A 135 -15.74 6.20 -3.42
N ARG A 136 -16.66 6.77 -2.62
CA ARG A 136 -17.38 8.00 -3.03
C ARG A 136 -16.45 9.19 -3.18
N PHE A 137 -15.50 9.36 -2.28
CA PHE A 137 -14.49 10.42 -2.37
C PHE A 137 -13.74 10.34 -3.70
N LEU A 138 -13.22 9.16 -4.06
CA LEU A 138 -12.50 8.97 -5.32
C LEU A 138 -13.38 9.18 -6.56
N MET A 139 -14.67 8.88 -6.47
CA MET A 139 -15.62 9.15 -7.56
C MET A 139 -15.91 10.65 -7.77
N HIS A 140 -15.63 11.49 -6.79
CA HIS A 140 -15.82 12.94 -6.90
C HIS A 140 -14.56 13.70 -7.33
N LEU A 141 -13.44 12.99 -7.52
CA LEU A 141 -12.23 13.61 -8.06
C LEU A 141 -12.39 13.81 -9.57
N ASP A 142 -11.91 14.94 -10.06
CA ASP A 142 -12.13 15.37 -11.44
C ASP A 142 -10.88 15.23 -12.31
N THR A 143 -9.70 15.05 -11.71
CA THR A 143 -8.43 14.97 -12.43
C THR A 143 -7.56 13.80 -11.96
N LEU A 144 -6.71 13.33 -12.88
CA LEU A 144 -5.75 12.27 -12.56
C LEU A 144 -4.75 12.71 -11.49
N SER A 145 -4.31 13.96 -11.53
CA SER A 145 -3.42 14.54 -10.51
C SER A 145 -4.04 14.48 -9.10
N ASN A 146 -5.31 14.87 -8.96
CA ASN A 146 -6.01 14.77 -7.67
C ASN A 146 -6.18 13.33 -7.20
N LEU A 147 -6.50 12.42 -8.12
CA LEU A 147 -6.61 10.98 -7.81
C LEU A 147 -5.29 10.42 -7.25
N VAL A 148 -4.19 10.75 -7.90
CA VAL A 148 -2.86 10.28 -7.53
C VAL A 148 -2.40 10.85 -6.19
N CYS A 149 -2.55 12.15 -6.00
CA CYS A 149 -2.18 12.76 -4.72
C CYS A 149 -3.02 12.21 -3.56
N ALA A 150 -4.30 11.92 -3.79
CA ALA A 150 -5.15 11.26 -2.79
C ALA A 150 -4.72 9.82 -2.49
N LEU A 151 -4.13 9.13 -3.45
CA LEU A 151 -3.64 7.76 -3.31
C LEU A 151 -2.17 7.69 -2.84
N SER A 152 -1.44 8.79 -2.86
CA SER A 152 -0.01 8.85 -2.51
C SER A 152 0.35 8.11 -1.20
N PRO A 153 -0.43 8.19 -0.11
CA PRO A 153 -0.15 7.45 1.12
C PRO A 153 -0.33 5.94 1.01
N TYR A 154 -1.06 5.47 -0.01
CA TYR A 154 -1.37 4.05 -0.23
C TYR A 154 -0.50 3.41 -1.30
N VAL A 155 0.27 4.22 -2.01
CA VAL A 155 1.19 3.75 -3.05
C VAL A 155 2.50 3.35 -2.40
N SER A 156 2.80 2.06 -2.44
CA SER A 156 3.99 1.47 -1.82
C SER A 156 5.27 1.57 -2.66
N SER A 157 5.28 2.40 -3.70
CA SER A 157 6.50 2.69 -4.45
C SER A 157 7.50 3.45 -3.59
N GLY A 158 8.78 3.16 -3.76
CA GLY A 158 9.85 3.86 -3.05
C GLY A 158 9.87 5.37 -3.37
N TRP A 159 10.40 6.17 -2.43
CA TRP A 159 10.46 7.62 -2.60
C TRP A 159 11.22 8.07 -3.85
N GLU A 160 12.29 7.39 -4.21
CA GLU A 160 13.03 7.66 -5.46
C GLU A 160 12.13 7.56 -6.72
N GLU A 161 11.22 6.59 -6.74
CA GLU A 161 10.29 6.41 -7.84
C GLU A 161 9.23 7.53 -7.87
N LYS A 162 8.70 7.91 -6.72
CA LYS A 162 7.79 9.07 -6.58
C LYS A 162 8.47 10.36 -7.02
N TYR A 163 9.72 10.56 -6.60
CA TYR A 163 10.51 11.69 -7.06
C TYR A 163 10.74 11.65 -8.58
N GLY A 164 11.05 10.49 -9.13
CA GLY A 164 11.23 10.31 -10.59
C GLY A 164 9.98 10.66 -11.40
N ILE A 165 8.79 10.55 -10.83
CA ILE A 165 7.55 11.04 -11.42
C ILE A 165 7.49 12.57 -11.35
N ILE A 166 7.73 13.15 -10.18
CA ILE A 166 7.71 14.61 -10.00
C ILE A 166 8.76 15.26 -10.91
N ALA A 167 9.95 14.68 -11.01
CA ALA A 167 11.07 15.22 -11.78
C ALA A 167 10.90 15.09 -13.29
N SER A 168 10.08 14.19 -13.81
CA SER A 168 9.90 14.01 -15.25
C SER A 168 9.33 15.28 -15.91
N PRO A 169 9.98 15.83 -16.95
CA PRO A 169 9.46 16.98 -17.67
C PRO A 169 8.25 16.65 -18.55
N SER A 170 8.09 15.40 -18.98
CA SER A 170 6.97 14.95 -19.81
C SER A 170 5.71 14.71 -18.99
N ARG A 171 4.65 15.43 -19.31
CA ARG A 171 3.34 15.24 -18.68
C ARG A 171 2.77 13.85 -18.94
N LYS A 172 2.91 13.36 -20.16
CA LYS A 172 2.48 12.02 -20.58
C LYS A 172 3.23 10.93 -19.82
N GLU A 173 4.54 11.07 -19.68
CA GLU A 173 5.35 10.10 -18.95
C GLU A 173 4.94 10.03 -17.47
N ARG A 174 4.73 11.17 -16.81
CA ARG A 174 4.26 11.24 -15.43
C ARG A 174 2.96 10.46 -15.24
N PHE A 175 1.97 10.73 -16.07
CA PHE A 175 0.66 10.09 -15.93
C PHE A 175 0.69 8.59 -16.27
N ASN A 176 1.50 8.17 -17.23
CA ASN A 176 1.67 6.75 -17.51
C ASN A 176 2.35 6.01 -16.35
N LYS A 177 3.42 6.55 -15.78
CA LYS A 177 4.07 5.97 -14.59
C LYS A 177 3.09 5.81 -13.42
N ILE A 178 2.26 6.81 -13.20
CA ILE A 178 1.23 6.79 -12.17
C ILE A 178 0.20 5.68 -12.42
N LYS A 179 -0.28 5.55 -13.65
CA LYS A 179 -1.17 4.45 -14.03
C LYS A 179 -0.52 3.10 -13.74
N ASP A 180 0.72 2.94 -14.16
CA ASP A 180 1.46 1.68 -14.00
C ASP A 180 1.59 1.31 -12.51
N ILE A 181 1.94 2.26 -11.64
CA ILE A 181 2.01 2.05 -10.18
C ILE A 181 0.65 1.64 -9.61
N ILE A 182 -0.43 2.30 -10.00
CA ILE A 182 -1.78 1.93 -9.52
C ILE A 182 -2.15 0.51 -9.98
N TYR A 183 -1.85 0.16 -11.22
CA TYR A 183 -2.17 -1.15 -11.77
C TYR A 183 -1.30 -2.25 -11.15
N GLU A 184 -0.04 -1.97 -10.89
CA GLU A 184 0.85 -2.87 -10.18
C GLU A 184 0.36 -3.13 -8.74
N TYR A 185 -0.02 -2.08 -8.02
CA TYR A 185 -0.62 -2.21 -6.69
C TYR A 185 -1.87 -3.10 -6.71
N ILE A 186 -2.79 -2.87 -7.66
CA ILE A 186 -3.99 -3.69 -7.82
C ILE A 186 -3.61 -5.15 -8.08
N ALA A 187 -2.66 -5.39 -9.00
CA ALA A 187 -2.22 -6.74 -9.37
C ALA A 187 -1.56 -7.47 -8.19
N MET A 188 -0.70 -6.79 -7.45
CA MET A 188 -0.05 -7.37 -6.26
C MET A 188 -1.07 -7.74 -5.19
N TYR A 189 -2.05 -6.87 -4.95
CA TYR A 189 -3.12 -7.16 -3.99
C TYR A 189 -3.96 -8.37 -4.43
N GLU A 190 -4.34 -8.45 -5.71
CA GLU A 190 -5.10 -9.58 -6.26
C GLU A 190 -4.34 -10.91 -6.13
N VAL A 191 -3.02 -10.89 -6.35
CA VAL A 191 -2.16 -12.09 -6.16
C VAL A 191 -2.07 -12.48 -4.69
N SER A 192 -1.90 -11.52 -3.80
CA SER A 192 -1.84 -11.77 -2.35
C SER A 192 -3.14 -12.37 -1.82
N ASP A 193 -4.29 -11.83 -2.24
CA ASP A 193 -5.62 -12.34 -1.88
C ASP A 193 -5.84 -13.79 -2.35
N LEU A 194 -5.45 -14.10 -3.59
CA LEU A 194 -5.51 -15.46 -4.12
C LEU A 194 -4.64 -16.44 -3.33
N ALA A 195 -3.43 -16.02 -2.94
CA ALA A 195 -2.52 -16.85 -2.14
C ALA A 195 -3.09 -17.11 -0.74
N GLU A 196 -3.67 -16.10 -0.10
CA GLU A 196 -4.29 -16.23 1.22
C GLU A 196 -5.53 -17.16 1.19
N HIS A 197 -6.38 -17.01 0.16
CA HIS A 197 -7.51 -17.90 -0.03
C HIS A 197 -7.08 -19.35 -0.27
N SER A 198 -6.06 -19.60 -1.08
CA SER A 198 -5.52 -20.93 -1.33
C SER A 198 -5.00 -21.61 -0.06
N GLN A 199 -4.23 -20.87 0.77
CA GLN A 199 -3.75 -21.37 2.06
C GLN A 199 -4.89 -21.69 3.03
N ASN A 200 -5.90 -20.86 3.09
CA ASN A 200 -7.07 -21.07 3.94
C ASN A 200 -7.87 -22.31 3.50
N GLU A 201 -8.05 -22.53 2.20
CA GLU A 201 -8.71 -23.72 1.67
C GLU A 201 -7.94 -25.01 1.98
N GLU A 202 -6.62 -25.01 1.82
CA GLU A 202 -5.76 -26.16 2.16
C GLU A 202 -5.84 -26.48 3.65
N GLN A 203 -5.76 -25.47 4.52
CA GLN A 203 -5.89 -25.66 5.96
C GLN A 203 -7.29 -26.20 6.34
N GLN A 204 -8.36 -25.63 5.79
CA GLN A 204 -9.72 -26.11 6.04
C GLN A 204 -9.90 -27.57 5.58
N ASN A 205 -9.35 -27.94 4.44
CA ASN A 205 -9.42 -29.30 3.92
C ASN A 205 -8.64 -30.26 4.82
N ALA A 206 -7.46 -29.88 5.30
CA ALA A 206 -6.69 -30.67 6.26
C ALA A 206 -7.44 -30.87 7.59
N TYR A 207 -8.08 -29.80 8.12
CA TYR A 207 -8.93 -29.90 9.32
C TYR A 207 -10.14 -30.82 9.10
N LYS A 208 -10.82 -30.71 7.96
CA LYS A 208 -11.95 -31.58 7.61
C LYS A 208 -11.52 -33.03 7.50
N GLU A 209 -10.38 -33.32 6.86
CA GLU A 209 -9.83 -34.66 6.74
C GLU A 209 -9.50 -35.25 8.11
N MET A 210 -8.84 -34.48 8.99
CA MET A 210 -8.53 -34.89 10.34
C MET A 210 -9.80 -35.18 11.18
N ALA A 211 -10.81 -34.32 11.05
CA ALA A 211 -12.09 -34.50 11.74
C ALA A 211 -12.82 -35.76 11.25
N LEU A 212 -12.82 -36.03 9.95
CA LEU A 212 -13.40 -37.22 9.35
C LEU A 212 -12.67 -38.48 9.80
N LYS A 213 -11.33 -38.50 9.84
CA LYS A 213 -10.53 -39.63 10.34
C LYS A 213 -10.89 -39.95 11.80
N LYS A 214 -10.95 -38.94 12.68
CA LYS A 214 -11.36 -39.14 14.08
C LYS A 214 -12.80 -39.67 14.20
N LYS A 215 -13.72 -39.18 13.35
CA LYS A 215 -15.11 -39.67 13.36
C LYS A 215 -15.20 -41.13 12.91
N ILE A 216 -14.44 -41.50 11.90
CA ILE A 216 -14.35 -42.92 11.43
C ILE A 216 -13.83 -43.79 12.54
N GLU A 217 -12.72 -43.43 13.18
CA GLU A 217 -12.12 -44.16 14.29
C GLU A 217 -13.14 -44.33 15.47
N PHE A 218 -13.83 -43.27 15.83
CA PHE A 218 -14.87 -43.32 16.86
C PHE A 218 -16.04 -44.23 16.49
N LEU A 219 -16.54 -44.17 15.25
CA LEU A 219 -17.63 -45.00 14.79
C LEU A 219 -17.22 -46.49 14.67
N GLN A 220 -15.98 -46.73 14.27
CA GLN A 220 -15.38 -48.08 14.24
C GLN A 220 -15.34 -48.69 15.66
N LYS A 221 -14.86 -47.90 16.63
CA LYS A 221 -14.84 -48.31 18.03
C LYS A 221 -16.23 -48.64 18.58
N GLN A 222 -17.25 -47.80 18.28
CA GLN A 222 -18.63 -48.07 18.65
C GLN A 222 -19.16 -49.37 18.02
N LEU A 223 -18.82 -49.63 16.75
CA LEU A 223 -19.25 -50.84 16.05
C LEU A 223 -18.62 -52.09 16.66
N ASP A 224 -17.31 -52.01 16.99
CA ASP A 224 -16.58 -53.10 17.64
C ASP A 224 -17.13 -53.38 19.05
N ASP A 225 -17.56 -52.34 19.79
CA ASP A 225 -18.17 -52.45 21.12
C ASP A 225 -19.60 -53.06 21.04
N MET A 226 -20.33 -52.82 19.96
CA MET A 226 -21.69 -53.35 19.74
C MET A 226 -21.67 -54.82 19.21
N HIS A 227 -20.65 -55.23 18.50
CA HIS A 227 -20.52 -56.51 17.83
C HIS A 227 -19.12 -57.14 18.06
N PRO A 228 -18.78 -57.47 19.31
CA PRO A 228 -17.44 -58.02 19.61
C PRO A 228 -17.14 -59.35 18.90
N GLU A 229 -18.19 -60.08 18.46
CA GLU A 229 -18.06 -61.29 17.67
C GLU A 229 -17.65 -61.06 16.20
N ASN A 230 -17.82 -59.84 15.69
CA ASN A 230 -17.51 -59.47 14.30
C ASN A 230 -16.20 -58.68 14.16
N VAL A 231 -15.44 -58.49 15.24
CA VAL A 231 -14.14 -57.82 15.17
C VAL A 231 -13.14 -58.76 14.48
N SER A 232 -12.56 -58.28 13.39
CA SER A 232 -11.56 -59.09 12.67
C SER A 232 -10.34 -59.37 13.55
N ASP A 233 -9.70 -60.54 13.34
CA ASP A 233 -8.51 -60.93 14.10
C ASP A 233 -7.43 -59.84 14.03
N GLU A 234 -7.26 -59.19 12.88
CA GLU A 234 -6.33 -58.07 12.70
C GLU A 234 -6.61 -56.94 13.71
N ARG A 235 -7.86 -56.50 13.85
CA ARG A 235 -8.22 -55.46 14.80
C ARG A 235 -8.10 -55.87 16.26
N MET A 236 -8.36 -57.12 16.57
CA MET A 236 -8.11 -57.65 17.91
C MET A 236 -6.61 -57.62 18.26
N PHE A 237 -5.76 -57.90 17.30
CA PHE A 237 -4.32 -57.84 17.48
C PHE A 237 -3.84 -56.39 17.57
N GLU A 238 -4.33 -55.45 16.74
CA GLU A 238 -4.04 -54.02 16.83
C GLU A 238 -4.41 -53.45 18.23
N LYS A 239 -5.57 -53.80 18.74
CA LYS A 239 -5.99 -53.41 20.09
C LYS A 239 -5.04 -53.93 21.16
N LYS A 240 -4.68 -55.20 21.10
CA LYS A 240 -3.72 -55.84 22.01
C LYS A 240 -2.33 -55.19 21.95
N ILE A 241 -1.85 -54.85 20.77
CA ILE A 241 -0.58 -54.14 20.57
C ILE A 241 -0.65 -52.74 21.23
N ASN A 242 -1.73 -52.02 21.05
CA ASN A 242 -1.91 -50.70 21.61
C ASN A 242 -2.04 -50.72 23.16
N GLU A 243 -2.66 -51.74 23.74
CA GLU A 243 -2.86 -51.92 25.19
C GLU A 243 -1.69 -52.61 25.90
N SER A 244 -0.74 -53.18 25.17
CA SER A 244 0.34 -54.00 25.72
C SER A 244 1.47 -53.27 26.44
N GLY A 245 1.51 -51.93 26.36
CA GLY A 245 2.59 -51.15 26.98
C GLY A 245 3.99 -51.38 26.38
N MET A 246 4.07 -51.94 25.17
CA MET A 246 5.34 -52.15 24.44
C MET A 246 6.05 -50.83 24.18
N ASN A 247 7.38 -50.86 24.06
CA ASN A 247 8.14 -49.70 23.61
C ASN A 247 7.85 -49.43 22.12
N GLU A 248 8.13 -48.21 21.67
CA GLU A 248 7.84 -47.74 20.30
C GLU A 248 8.45 -48.62 19.19
N GLU A 249 9.61 -49.18 19.42
CA GLU A 249 10.32 -50.06 18.47
C GLU A 249 9.62 -51.41 18.31
N ALA A 250 9.26 -52.06 19.42
CA ALA A 250 8.51 -53.31 19.43
C ALA A 250 7.09 -53.13 18.87
N LYS A 251 6.46 -51.99 19.13
CA LYS A 251 5.13 -51.62 18.59
C LYS A 251 5.15 -51.54 17.08
N ARG A 252 6.12 -50.81 16.50
CA ARG A 252 6.31 -50.70 15.04
C ARG A 252 6.55 -52.04 14.36
N GLU A 253 7.32 -52.93 14.98
CA GLU A 253 7.58 -54.23 14.41
C GLU A 253 6.35 -55.15 14.48
N ALA A 254 5.57 -55.11 15.56
CA ALA A 254 4.31 -55.81 15.69
C ALA A 254 3.25 -55.34 14.67
N GLU A 255 3.12 -54.02 14.46
CA GLU A 255 2.25 -53.43 13.43
C GLU A 255 2.67 -53.80 12.01
N ARG A 256 3.98 -53.94 11.77
CA ARG A 256 4.53 -54.40 10.48
C ARG A 256 4.23 -55.84 10.16
N MET A 257 4.21 -56.72 11.19
CA MET A 257 3.87 -58.13 11.03
C MET A 257 2.37 -58.37 10.84
N LEU A 258 1.53 -57.41 11.22
CA LEU A 258 0.08 -57.51 11.11
C LEU A 258 -0.44 -57.13 9.70
N ARG A 259 0.36 -56.41 8.91
CA ARG A 259 0.11 -56.06 7.49
C ARG A 259 0.55 -57.18 6.54
#